data_1bbd2af99f112441fc182eb7a9f53232
#
_entry.id   1bbd2af99f112441fc182eb7a9f53232
#
_cell.length_a   1.000
_cell.length_b   1.000
_cell.length_c   1.000
_cell.angle_alpha   90.00
_cell.angle_beta   90.00
_cell.angle_gamma   90.00
#
_symmetry.space_group_name_H-M   'P 1'
#
loop_
_entity.id
_entity.type
_entity.pdbx_description
1 polymer ?
#
loop_
_entity_poly.entity_id
_entity_poly.type
_entity_poly.pdbx_seq_one_letter_code
_entity_poly.pdbx_strand_id
1 'polypeptide(L)'
;MTLVLRKMEHIPCTATNIMLDWLTGDIHIEPSDSDHIVLTQLADLKFPEKKLFQFQQAGKEMLFIVDGRKSFVNIGFNLRKTILKIQLPKMQFHSISIRHVGGQVTAQQLHTKKLHCSTTSGQARLSGYMEELILHATGSHVTGHELEIGKLELRAISSKIKLAGQFSSLNLIATGSNVAIPSSTAPAQINSISTGASVTVTLPENDGFVLQFKKRSGRFQSDFPLNPKEDTYTYKNGIHSYHAEVRGGSFTLRKA
;
A
#
# COMPACT_ATOMS: atom_id res chain seq x y z
N MET A 1 -27.50 -12.36 3.40
CA MET A 1 -26.95 -12.88 2.13
C MET A 1 -25.84 -13.84 2.48
N THR A 2 -25.98 -15.11 2.22
CA THR A 2 -25.00 -16.14 2.59
C THR A 2 -24.02 -16.31 1.44
N LEU A 3 -22.72 -16.16 1.71
CA LEU A 3 -21.66 -16.45 0.75
C LEU A 3 -21.34 -17.94 0.80
N VAL A 4 -21.25 -18.55 -0.35
CA VAL A 4 -20.87 -19.97 -0.50
C VAL A 4 -19.64 -20.08 -1.38
N LEU A 5 -18.93 -21.19 -1.26
CA LEU A 5 -17.82 -21.50 -2.15
C LEU A 5 -18.34 -21.67 -3.59
N ARG A 6 -17.80 -20.90 -4.52
CA ARG A 6 -18.23 -20.93 -5.93
C ARG A 6 -17.15 -21.42 -6.87
N LYS A 7 -15.89 -21.14 -6.56
CA LYS A 7 -14.74 -21.59 -7.35
C LYS A 7 -13.52 -21.74 -6.45
N MET A 8 -12.77 -22.81 -6.68
CA MET A 8 -11.48 -23.07 -6.03
C MET A 8 -10.51 -23.64 -7.06
N GLU A 9 -9.27 -23.15 -7.02
CA GLU A 9 -8.20 -23.61 -7.90
C GLU A 9 -6.90 -23.80 -7.09
N HIS A 10 -6.19 -24.86 -7.36
CA HIS A 10 -4.88 -25.15 -6.81
C HIS A 10 -3.85 -25.07 -7.93
N ILE A 11 -2.97 -24.08 -7.86
CA ILE A 11 -1.99 -23.79 -8.91
C ILE A 11 -0.60 -24.12 -8.35
N PRO A 12 0.16 -25.03 -8.96
CA PRO A 12 1.53 -25.30 -8.55
C PRO A 12 2.34 -23.99 -8.52
N CYS A 13 3.03 -23.72 -7.40
CA CYS A 13 3.74 -22.47 -7.24
C CYS A 13 5.07 -22.47 -7.98
N THR A 14 5.01 -22.25 -9.28
CA THR A 14 6.18 -21.92 -10.11
C THR A 14 6.29 -20.41 -10.37
N ALA A 15 5.19 -19.68 -10.18
CA ALA A 15 5.15 -18.24 -10.41
C ALA A 15 5.78 -17.48 -9.24
N THR A 16 6.72 -16.60 -9.57
CA THR A 16 7.34 -15.64 -8.63
C THR A 16 6.76 -14.23 -8.77
N ASN A 17 5.98 -13.99 -9.82
CA ASN A 17 5.31 -12.73 -10.11
C ASN A 17 3.80 -12.95 -10.17
N ILE A 18 3.04 -12.15 -9.43
CA ILE A 18 1.58 -12.23 -9.38
C ILE A 18 0.99 -10.87 -9.78
N MET A 19 0.06 -10.89 -10.71
CA MET A 19 -0.72 -9.71 -11.08
C MET A 19 -2.20 -9.99 -10.81
N LEU A 20 -2.79 -9.17 -9.93
CA LEU A 20 -4.20 -9.22 -9.57
C LEU A 20 -4.90 -7.94 -10.03
N ASP A 21 -5.87 -8.07 -10.92
CA ASP A 21 -6.77 -6.99 -11.35
C ASP A 21 -8.21 -7.30 -10.92
N TRP A 22 -8.72 -6.51 -9.96
CA TRP A 22 -9.99 -6.79 -9.30
C TRP A 22 -10.86 -5.54 -9.23
N LEU A 23 -12.06 -5.64 -9.76
CA LEU A 23 -12.96 -4.48 -9.86
C LEU A 23 -13.60 -4.14 -8.52
N THR A 24 -14.23 -5.10 -7.85
CA THR A 24 -14.97 -4.84 -6.60
C THR A 24 -15.16 -6.10 -5.77
N GLY A 25 -15.39 -5.93 -4.48
CA GLY A 25 -15.48 -7.02 -3.50
C GLY A 25 -14.23 -7.09 -2.63
N ASP A 26 -14.21 -8.04 -1.72
CA ASP A 26 -13.12 -8.16 -0.78
C ASP A 26 -12.06 -9.14 -1.30
N ILE A 27 -10.79 -8.82 -1.06
CA ILE A 27 -9.63 -9.65 -1.38
C ILE A 27 -8.89 -9.92 -0.09
N HIS A 28 -8.59 -11.19 0.17
CA HIS A 28 -7.75 -11.62 1.27
C HIS A 28 -6.54 -12.38 0.72
N ILE A 29 -5.34 -11.87 0.99
CA ILE A 29 -4.07 -12.49 0.62
C ILE A 29 -3.36 -12.84 1.92
N GLU A 30 -3.07 -14.11 2.10
CA GLU A 30 -2.46 -14.65 3.32
C GLU A 30 -1.42 -15.73 3.00
N PRO A 31 -0.39 -15.92 3.85
CA PRO A 31 0.56 -17.01 3.68
C PRO A 31 -0.10 -18.36 3.99
N SER A 32 0.44 -19.41 3.38
CA SER A 32 0.02 -20.80 3.55
C SER A 32 1.24 -21.71 3.62
N ASP A 33 1.09 -22.84 4.33
CA ASP A 33 2.10 -23.90 4.36
C ASP A 33 2.04 -24.83 3.12
N SER A 34 1.09 -24.59 2.23
CA SER A 34 0.97 -25.31 0.96
C SER A 34 2.10 -24.88 0.00
N ASP A 35 2.55 -25.81 -0.85
CA ASP A 35 3.42 -25.54 -2.00
C ASP A 35 2.65 -25.05 -3.24
N HIS A 36 1.33 -24.89 -3.12
CA HIS A 36 0.45 -24.40 -4.16
C HIS A 36 -0.10 -23.01 -3.81
N ILE A 37 -0.32 -22.19 -4.84
CA ILE A 37 -1.16 -21.00 -4.73
C ILE A 37 -2.60 -21.47 -4.78
N VAL A 38 -3.38 -21.18 -3.74
CA VAL A 38 -4.79 -21.56 -3.68
C VAL A 38 -5.66 -20.32 -3.87
N LEU A 39 -6.47 -20.34 -4.91
CA LEU A 39 -7.45 -19.28 -5.21
C LEU A 39 -8.83 -19.77 -4.84
N THR A 40 -9.54 -19.06 -3.98
CA THR A 40 -10.89 -19.40 -3.55
C THR A 40 -11.83 -18.21 -3.69
N GLN A 41 -12.90 -18.34 -4.45
CA GLN A 41 -13.94 -17.31 -4.54
C GLN A 41 -15.21 -17.72 -3.83
N LEU A 42 -15.62 -16.90 -2.87
CA LEU A 42 -16.92 -16.95 -2.22
C LEU A 42 -17.83 -15.90 -2.85
N ALA A 43 -19.04 -16.29 -3.18
CA ALA A 43 -20.05 -15.37 -3.71
C ALA A 43 -21.47 -15.87 -3.36
N ASP A 44 -22.46 -15.04 -3.63
CA ASP A 44 -23.86 -15.44 -3.56
C ASP A 44 -24.16 -16.62 -4.49
N LEU A 45 -25.07 -17.51 -4.11
CA LEU A 45 -25.44 -18.70 -4.88
C LEU A 45 -25.90 -18.35 -6.31
N LYS A 46 -26.55 -17.19 -6.48
CA LYS A 46 -27.03 -16.68 -7.77
C LYS A 46 -25.98 -15.87 -8.54
N PHE A 47 -24.72 -15.81 -8.04
CA PHE A 47 -23.67 -15.11 -8.76
C PHE A 47 -23.33 -15.86 -10.06
N PRO A 48 -23.29 -15.20 -11.23
CA PRO A 48 -23.09 -15.88 -12.50
C PRO A 48 -21.69 -16.52 -12.59
N GLU A 49 -21.61 -17.80 -12.97
CA GLU A 49 -20.33 -18.53 -13.07
C GLU A 49 -19.34 -17.88 -14.01
N LYS A 50 -19.80 -17.35 -15.16
CA LYS A 50 -18.96 -16.62 -16.12
C LYS A 50 -18.35 -15.33 -15.59
N LYS A 51 -18.78 -14.87 -14.40
CA LYS A 51 -18.25 -13.69 -13.69
C LYS A 51 -17.33 -14.05 -12.50
N LEU A 52 -17.09 -15.33 -12.27
CA LEU A 52 -16.09 -15.78 -11.30
C LEU A 52 -14.69 -15.45 -11.82
N PHE A 53 -13.71 -15.45 -10.90
CA PHE A 53 -12.34 -15.14 -11.27
C PHE A 53 -11.83 -16.00 -12.42
N GLN A 54 -10.96 -15.42 -13.21
CA GLN A 54 -10.20 -16.13 -14.23
C GLN A 54 -8.72 -15.98 -13.89
N PHE A 55 -7.93 -16.97 -14.26
CA PHE A 55 -6.49 -16.89 -14.14
C PHE A 55 -5.81 -17.41 -15.39
N GLN A 56 -4.62 -16.92 -15.61
CA GLN A 56 -3.75 -17.36 -16.71
C GLN A 56 -2.31 -17.39 -16.21
N GLN A 57 -1.61 -18.45 -16.47
CA GLN A 57 -0.18 -18.53 -16.26
C GLN A 57 0.55 -18.26 -17.58
N ALA A 58 1.42 -17.24 -17.59
CA ALA A 58 2.25 -16.91 -18.73
C ALA A 58 3.70 -17.33 -18.45
N GLY A 59 4.14 -18.35 -19.13
CA GLY A 59 5.40 -19.03 -18.82
C GLY A 59 5.35 -19.71 -17.44
N LYS A 60 6.52 -19.87 -16.82
CA LYS A 60 6.62 -20.46 -15.48
C LYS A 60 6.56 -19.44 -14.34
N GLU A 61 6.78 -18.15 -14.63
CA GLU A 61 7.05 -17.15 -13.59
C GLU A 61 5.92 -16.16 -13.34
N MET A 62 4.95 -16.03 -14.24
CA MET A 62 3.90 -15.02 -14.13
C MET A 62 2.52 -15.64 -13.99
N LEU A 63 1.79 -15.24 -12.94
CA LEU A 63 0.40 -15.59 -12.72
C LEU A 63 -0.47 -14.32 -12.79
N PHE A 64 -1.40 -14.30 -13.73
CA PHE A 64 -2.43 -13.29 -13.85
C PHE A 64 -3.73 -13.81 -13.21
N ILE A 65 -4.33 -13.00 -12.33
CA ILE A 65 -5.63 -13.27 -11.71
C ILE A 65 -6.51 -12.07 -12.00
N VAL A 66 -7.64 -12.29 -12.64
CA VAL A 66 -8.54 -11.21 -13.04
C VAL A 66 -9.97 -11.47 -12.56
N ASP A 67 -10.67 -10.39 -12.26
CA ASP A 67 -12.10 -10.43 -12.01
C ASP A 67 -12.83 -10.83 -13.29
N GLY A 68 -13.70 -11.81 -13.23
CA GLY A 68 -14.50 -12.23 -14.39
C GLY A 68 -15.57 -11.21 -14.82
N ARG A 69 -15.72 -10.11 -14.09
CA ARG A 69 -16.60 -8.99 -14.45
C ARG A 69 -15.87 -8.03 -15.38
N LYS A 70 -16.16 -8.09 -16.67
CA LYS A 70 -15.37 -7.43 -17.74
C LYS A 70 -15.56 -5.92 -17.92
N SER A 71 -16.41 -5.22 -17.17
CA SER A 71 -16.68 -3.81 -17.49
C SER A 71 -17.23 -2.99 -16.32
N PHE A 72 -16.72 -1.77 -16.20
CA PHE A 72 -17.24 -0.71 -15.33
C PHE A 72 -18.70 -0.30 -15.67
N VAL A 73 -19.14 -0.49 -16.91
CA VAL A 73 -20.46 -0.05 -17.39
C VAL A 73 -21.63 -0.77 -16.67
N ASN A 74 -21.39 -1.92 -16.08
CA ASN A 74 -22.41 -2.70 -15.36
C ASN A 74 -22.26 -2.70 -13.84
N ILE A 75 -21.43 -1.84 -13.25
CA ILE A 75 -21.18 -1.82 -11.80
C ILE A 75 -22.43 -1.42 -11.00
N GLY A 76 -23.29 -0.57 -11.54
CA GLY A 76 -24.50 -0.09 -10.86
C GLY A 76 -25.50 -1.18 -10.45
N PHE A 77 -25.47 -2.36 -11.06
CA PHE A 77 -26.40 -3.46 -10.77
C PHE A 77 -25.75 -4.72 -10.19
N ASN A 78 -24.42 -4.78 -10.03
CA ASN A 78 -23.70 -5.96 -9.53
C ASN A 78 -23.02 -5.72 -8.19
N LEU A 79 -23.68 -5.06 -7.26
CA LEU A 79 -23.23 -4.90 -5.85
C LEU A 79 -23.28 -6.22 -5.04
N ARG A 80 -23.30 -7.37 -5.71
CA ARG A 80 -23.24 -8.65 -5.02
C ARG A 80 -21.87 -8.82 -4.39
N LYS A 81 -21.88 -9.02 -3.09
CA LYS A 81 -20.65 -9.21 -2.32
C LYS A 81 -19.91 -10.45 -2.82
N THR A 82 -18.64 -10.30 -3.09
CA THR A 82 -17.72 -11.40 -3.42
C THR A 82 -16.47 -11.29 -2.55
N ILE A 83 -15.88 -12.42 -2.22
CA ILE A 83 -14.60 -12.49 -1.52
C ILE A 83 -13.68 -13.39 -2.33
N LEU A 84 -12.53 -12.87 -2.73
CA LEU A 84 -11.43 -13.64 -3.29
C LEU A 84 -10.41 -13.88 -2.17
N LYS A 85 -10.15 -15.15 -1.84
CA LYS A 85 -9.05 -15.55 -0.97
C LYS A 85 -7.91 -16.08 -1.82
N ILE A 86 -6.71 -15.61 -1.54
CA ILE A 86 -5.47 -16.02 -2.21
C ILE A 86 -4.52 -16.48 -1.11
N GLN A 87 -4.22 -17.77 -1.09
CA GLN A 87 -3.26 -18.35 -0.17
C GLN A 87 -1.96 -18.53 -0.93
N LEU A 88 -0.89 -17.95 -0.42
CA LEU A 88 0.43 -17.93 -1.05
C LEU A 88 1.39 -18.80 -0.25
N PRO A 89 2.21 -19.65 -0.90
CA PRO A 89 3.31 -20.34 -0.24
C PRO A 89 4.22 -19.37 0.53
N LYS A 90 4.76 -19.83 1.65
CA LYS A 90 5.74 -19.07 2.46
C LYS A 90 7.09 -19.00 1.75
N MET A 91 7.18 -18.18 0.72
CA MET A 91 8.40 -17.90 -0.02
C MET A 91 8.50 -16.41 -0.33
N GLN A 92 9.67 -15.95 -0.73
CA GLN A 92 9.82 -14.59 -1.22
C GLN A 92 9.38 -14.50 -2.69
N PHE A 93 8.34 -13.75 -2.95
CA PHE A 93 7.93 -13.42 -4.31
C PHE A 93 8.82 -12.31 -4.89
N HIS A 94 9.05 -12.34 -6.21
CA HIS A 94 9.77 -11.27 -6.88
C HIS A 94 8.89 -10.02 -6.98
N SER A 95 7.65 -10.18 -7.44
CA SER A 95 6.71 -9.07 -7.48
C SER A 95 5.26 -9.51 -7.26
N ILE A 96 4.52 -8.67 -6.55
CA ILE A 96 3.06 -8.79 -6.41
C ILE A 96 2.46 -7.44 -6.84
N SER A 97 1.59 -7.45 -7.83
CA SER A 97 0.86 -6.27 -8.29
C SER A 97 -0.62 -6.45 -8.02
N ILE A 98 -1.21 -5.52 -7.26
CA ILE A 98 -2.63 -5.52 -6.90
C ILE A 98 -3.25 -4.23 -7.43
N ARG A 99 -4.21 -4.37 -8.33
CA ARG A 99 -5.09 -3.28 -8.76
C ARG A 99 -6.50 -3.56 -8.29
N HIS A 100 -7.06 -2.65 -7.53
CA HIS A 100 -8.36 -2.83 -6.91
C HIS A 100 -9.19 -1.55 -6.96
N VAL A 101 -10.48 -1.72 -7.27
CA VAL A 101 -11.43 -0.59 -7.38
C VAL A 101 -12.68 -0.91 -6.55
N GLY A 102 -12.80 -0.31 -5.39
CA GLY A 102 -13.94 -0.51 -4.48
C GLY A 102 -13.90 -1.84 -3.68
N GLY A 103 -14.32 -1.81 -2.43
CA GLY A 103 -14.23 -2.94 -1.49
C GLY A 103 -12.96 -2.89 -0.65
N GLN A 104 -12.50 -4.05 -0.16
CA GLN A 104 -11.39 -4.13 0.76
C GLN A 104 -10.33 -5.13 0.28
N VAL A 105 -9.06 -4.70 0.29
CA VAL A 105 -7.90 -5.59 0.16
C VAL A 105 -7.28 -5.78 1.53
N THR A 106 -7.08 -7.02 1.94
CA THR A 106 -6.31 -7.39 3.12
C THR A 106 -5.17 -8.29 2.69
N ALA A 107 -3.94 -7.80 2.77
CA ALA A 107 -2.74 -8.54 2.41
C ALA A 107 -1.83 -8.61 3.64
N GLN A 108 -1.78 -9.80 4.24
CA GLN A 108 -1.13 -10.03 5.52
C GLN A 108 0.15 -10.82 5.36
N GLN A 109 1.17 -10.44 6.15
CA GLN A 109 2.44 -11.15 6.23
C GLN A 109 3.06 -11.43 4.85
N LEU A 110 2.93 -10.48 3.93
CA LEU A 110 3.54 -10.61 2.60
C LEU A 110 5.06 -10.67 2.72
N HIS A 111 5.67 -11.51 1.89
CA HIS A 111 7.11 -11.56 1.72
C HIS A 111 7.45 -11.42 0.24
N THR A 112 7.80 -10.22 -0.18
CA THR A 112 8.07 -9.92 -1.59
C THR A 112 9.17 -8.88 -1.76
N LYS A 113 9.90 -8.94 -2.86
CA LYS A 113 10.82 -7.86 -3.19
C LYS A 113 10.04 -6.59 -3.56
N LYS A 114 9.01 -6.72 -4.38
CA LYS A 114 8.23 -5.57 -4.83
C LYS A 114 6.73 -5.79 -4.69
N LEU A 115 6.07 -4.89 -3.95
CA LEU A 115 4.61 -4.79 -3.93
C LEU A 115 4.18 -3.50 -4.65
N HIS A 116 3.39 -3.64 -5.71
CA HIS A 116 2.66 -2.53 -6.31
C HIS A 116 1.18 -2.64 -5.93
N CYS A 117 0.68 -1.74 -5.11
CA CYS A 117 -0.72 -1.72 -4.69
C CYS A 117 -1.40 -0.43 -5.19
N SER A 118 -2.37 -0.58 -6.08
CA SER A 118 -3.20 0.52 -6.58
C SER A 118 -4.63 0.33 -6.14
N THR A 119 -5.16 1.26 -5.33
CA THR A 119 -6.54 1.21 -4.84
C THR A 119 -7.29 2.49 -5.17
N THR A 120 -8.51 2.34 -5.68
CA THR A 120 -9.41 3.45 -5.99
C THR A 120 -10.73 3.26 -5.28
N SER A 121 -11.18 4.25 -4.51
CA SER A 121 -12.45 4.23 -3.77
C SER A 121 -12.66 3.00 -2.88
N GLY A 122 -11.55 2.45 -2.34
CA GLY A 122 -11.53 1.23 -1.56
C GLY A 122 -10.78 1.36 -0.24
N GLN A 123 -10.59 0.21 0.39
CA GLN A 123 -9.75 0.09 1.58
C GLN A 123 -8.62 -0.90 1.33
N ALA A 124 -7.43 -0.64 1.90
CA ALA A 124 -6.35 -1.62 1.90
C ALA A 124 -5.75 -1.75 3.30
N ARG A 125 -5.43 -2.99 3.68
CA ARG A 125 -4.69 -3.32 4.90
C ARG A 125 -3.49 -4.16 4.52
N LEU A 126 -2.30 -3.70 4.87
CA LEU A 126 -1.04 -4.29 4.45
C LEU A 126 -0.19 -4.65 5.68
N SER A 127 0.48 -5.80 5.64
CA SER A 127 1.54 -6.13 6.58
C SER A 127 2.58 -7.06 5.94
N GLY A 128 3.80 -7.07 6.48
CA GLY A 128 4.88 -7.94 6.05
C GLY A 128 6.13 -7.21 5.56
N TYR A 129 7.02 -7.97 4.92
CA TYR A 129 8.31 -7.52 4.41
C TYR A 129 8.26 -7.23 2.92
N MET A 130 8.78 -6.07 2.52
CA MET A 130 8.89 -5.65 1.12
C MET A 130 10.17 -4.82 0.94
N GLU A 131 11.02 -5.20 -0.03
CA GLU A 131 12.16 -4.35 -0.38
C GLU A 131 11.67 -3.01 -0.97
N GLU A 132 10.60 -3.04 -1.78
CA GLU A 132 9.95 -1.84 -2.33
C GLU A 132 8.43 -1.96 -2.25
N LEU A 133 7.77 -0.93 -1.69
CA LEU A 133 6.32 -0.74 -1.76
C LEU A 133 6.00 0.49 -2.61
N ILE A 134 5.31 0.27 -3.73
CA ILE A 134 4.71 1.33 -4.54
C ILE A 134 3.20 1.33 -4.25
N LEU A 135 2.73 2.39 -3.59
CA LEU A 135 1.34 2.53 -3.19
C LEU A 135 0.68 3.72 -3.88
N HIS A 136 -0.31 3.44 -4.71
CA HIS A 136 -1.17 4.45 -5.31
C HIS A 136 -2.57 4.37 -4.70
N ALA A 137 -3.02 5.42 -4.04
CA ALA A 137 -4.33 5.49 -3.40
C ALA A 137 -5.11 6.71 -3.89
N THR A 138 -6.30 6.49 -4.44
CA THR A 138 -7.21 7.54 -4.88
C THR A 138 -8.56 7.38 -4.20
N GLY A 139 -9.01 8.37 -3.44
CA GLY A 139 -10.28 8.33 -2.69
C GLY A 139 -10.36 7.16 -1.70
N SER A 140 -9.23 6.71 -1.16
CA SER A 140 -9.10 5.43 -0.46
C SER A 140 -8.64 5.58 0.97
N HIS A 141 -8.90 4.53 1.77
CA HIS A 141 -8.36 4.41 3.13
C HIS A 141 -7.37 3.26 3.18
N VAL A 142 -6.08 3.56 3.43
CA VAL A 142 -5.03 2.54 3.52
C VAL A 142 -4.42 2.52 4.91
N THR A 143 -4.33 1.34 5.48
CA THR A 143 -3.64 1.10 6.74
C THR A 143 -2.57 0.03 6.57
N GLY A 144 -1.45 0.20 7.26
CA GLY A 144 -0.41 -0.80 7.35
C GLY A 144 0.09 -0.91 8.79
N HIS A 145 0.38 -2.11 9.20
CA HIS A 145 0.97 -2.41 10.51
C HIS A 145 2.04 -3.49 10.35
N GLU A 146 3.01 -3.50 11.24
CA GLU A 146 4.11 -4.47 11.18
C GLU A 146 4.76 -4.51 9.78
N LEU A 147 4.95 -3.33 9.19
CA LEU A 147 5.57 -3.18 7.89
C LEU A 147 7.10 -3.12 8.07
N GLU A 148 7.80 -3.88 7.24
CA GLU A 148 9.24 -3.75 7.07
C GLU A 148 9.52 -3.44 5.60
N ILE A 149 9.87 -2.17 5.32
CA ILE A 149 9.95 -1.64 3.95
C ILE A 149 11.30 -0.97 3.71
N GLY A 150 12.03 -1.46 2.71
CA GLY A 150 13.25 -0.80 2.26
C GLY A 150 12.94 0.57 1.66
N LYS A 151 12.09 0.63 0.65
CA LYS A 151 11.69 1.87 -0.03
C LYS A 151 10.18 1.98 -0.14
N LEU A 152 9.62 3.07 0.39
CA LEU A 152 8.21 3.43 0.18
C LEU A 152 8.08 4.50 -0.89
N GLU A 153 7.34 4.22 -1.97
CA GLU A 153 6.83 5.21 -2.92
C GLU A 153 5.32 5.35 -2.75
N LEU A 154 4.87 6.45 -2.19
CA LEU A 154 3.45 6.74 -1.97
C LEU A 154 2.96 7.86 -2.88
N ARG A 155 1.89 7.60 -3.61
CA ARG A 155 1.07 8.63 -4.24
C ARG A 155 -0.34 8.55 -3.70
N ALA A 156 -0.76 9.57 -2.95
CA ALA A 156 -2.08 9.66 -2.33
C ALA A 156 -2.87 10.86 -2.87
N ILE A 157 -4.07 10.61 -3.36
CA ILE A 157 -5.00 11.65 -3.85
C ILE A 157 -6.31 11.49 -3.09
N SER A 158 -6.74 12.54 -2.37
CA SER A 158 -7.99 12.56 -1.59
C SER A 158 -8.17 11.33 -0.68
N SER A 159 -7.06 10.87 -0.08
CA SER A 159 -6.98 9.60 0.63
C SER A 159 -6.55 9.76 2.07
N LYS A 160 -6.88 8.77 2.91
CA LYS A 160 -6.39 8.65 4.28
C LYS A 160 -5.44 7.47 4.39
N ILE A 161 -4.18 7.73 4.71
CA ILE A 161 -3.10 6.76 4.75
C ILE A 161 -2.51 6.71 6.16
N LYS A 162 -2.35 5.51 6.72
CA LYS A 162 -1.58 5.28 7.96
C LYS A 162 -0.76 4.02 7.78
N LEU A 163 0.56 4.17 7.66
CA LEU A 163 1.50 3.05 7.50
C LEU A 163 2.48 3.06 8.67
N ALA A 164 2.41 2.04 9.52
CA ALA A 164 3.25 1.89 10.70
C ALA A 164 4.23 0.73 10.52
N GLY A 165 5.52 0.96 10.82
CA GLY A 165 6.55 -0.06 10.71
C GLY A 165 7.96 0.50 10.62
N GLN A 166 8.85 -0.21 9.95
CA GLN A 166 10.22 0.19 9.67
C GLN A 166 10.34 0.62 8.21
N PHE A 167 11.03 1.73 7.97
CA PHE A 167 11.22 2.27 6.62
C PHE A 167 12.67 2.75 6.47
N SER A 168 13.36 2.30 5.41
CA SER A 168 14.71 2.80 5.12
C SER A 168 14.69 4.10 4.32
N SER A 169 13.70 4.28 3.44
CA SER A 169 13.48 5.53 2.70
C SER A 169 12.00 5.78 2.39
N LEU A 170 11.62 7.05 2.37
CA LEU A 170 10.26 7.51 2.10
C LEU A 170 10.23 8.50 0.93
N ASN A 171 9.42 8.22 -0.08
CA ASN A 171 9.06 9.15 -1.14
C ASN A 171 7.54 9.33 -1.16
N LEU A 172 7.06 10.50 -0.72
CA LEU A 172 5.67 10.77 -0.43
C LEU A 172 5.14 11.90 -1.34
N ILE A 173 4.15 11.60 -2.16
CA ILE A 173 3.41 12.60 -2.95
C ILE A 173 1.96 12.57 -2.51
N ALA A 174 1.47 13.67 -1.90
CA ALA A 174 0.14 13.74 -1.33
C ALA A 174 -0.64 14.97 -1.86
N THR A 175 -1.85 14.74 -2.36
CA THR A 175 -2.76 15.81 -2.80
C THR A 175 -4.09 15.65 -2.08
N GLY A 176 -4.54 16.69 -1.35
CA GLY A 176 -5.82 16.69 -0.62
C GLY A 176 -5.96 15.51 0.36
N SER A 177 -4.85 14.98 0.86
CA SER A 177 -4.80 13.72 1.61
C SER A 177 -4.32 13.91 3.03
N ASN A 178 -4.58 12.92 3.87
CA ASN A 178 -4.02 12.82 5.21
C ASN A 178 -3.11 11.60 5.28
N VAL A 179 -1.80 11.83 5.47
CA VAL A 179 -0.77 10.78 5.48
C VAL A 179 -0.08 10.78 6.83
N ALA A 180 -0.07 9.63 7.49
CA ALA A 180 0.64 9.40 8.74
C ALA A 180 1.57 8.20 8.60
N ILE A 181 2.86 8.39 8.88
CA ILE A 181 3.90 7.36 8.80
C ILE A 181 4.58 7.25 10.18
N PRO A 182 4.02 6.47 11.12
CA PRO A 182 4.74 6.09 12.32
C PRO A 182 5.86 5.11 11.96
N SER A 183 7.11 5.58 12.01
CA SER A 183 8.30 4.76 11.74
C SER A 183 8.99 4.40 13.05
N SER A 184 9.31 3.12 13.23
CA SER A 184 10.09 2.65 14.38
C SER A 184 11.59 2.82 14.21
N THR A 185 12.04 3.22 13.02
CA THR A 185 13.43 3.58 12.69
C THR A 185 13.46 4.95 12.03
N ALA A 186 14.59 5.66 12.09
CA ALA A 186 14.78 6.89 11.34
C ALA A 186 15.16 6.54 9.88
N PRO A 187 14.34 6.87 8.87
CA PRO A 187 14.72 6.66 7.48
C PRO A 187 15.96 7.44 7.09
N ALA A 188 16.83 6.86 6.27
CA ALA A 188 17.99 7.59 5.76
C ALA A 188 17.59 8.78 4.88
N GLN A 189 16.45 8.66 4.18
CA GLN A 189 15.95 9.71 3.30
C GLN A 189 14.43 9.85 3.43
N ILE A 190 13.96 11.09 3.46
CA ILE A 190 12.55 11.44 3.31
C ILE A 190 12.44 12.51 2.21
N ASN A 191 11.65 12.23 1.18
CA ASN A 191 11.22 13.21 0.20
C ASN A 191 9.69 13.31 0.26
N SER A 192 9.17 14.50 0.57
CA SER A 192 7.72 14.73 0.71
C SER A 192 7.29 15.95 -0.10
N ILE A 193 6.40 15.73 -1.06
CA ILE A 193 5.77 16.81 -1.84
C ILE A 193 4.27 16.75 -1.57
N SER A 194 3.72 17.83 -0.99
CA SER A 194 2.32 17.88 -0.62
C SER A 194 1.59 19.10 -1.16
N THR A 195 0.37 18.89 -1.64
CA THR A 195 -0.53 19.95 -2.12
C THR A 195 -1.87 19.83 -1.41
N GLY A 196 -2.21 20.84 -0.58
CA GLY A 196 -3.45 20.83 0.21
C GLY A 196 -3.58 19.60 1.13
N ALA A 197 -2.46 19.01 1.57
CA ALA A 197 -2.43 17.75 2.30
C ALA A 197 -1.74 17.93 3.67
N SER A 198 -2.06 17.03 4.58
CA SER A 198 -1.36 16.88 5.87
C SER A 198 -0.48 15.64 5.83
N VAL A 199 0.83 15.83 5.99
CA VAL A 199 1.80 14.72 6.08
C VAL A 199 2.46 14.76 7.44
N THR A 200 2.35 13.67 8.19
CA THR A 200 3.00 13.49 9.49
C THR A 200 3.91 12.27 9.45
N VAL A 201 5.18 12.46 9.77
CA VAL A 201 6.13 11.36 9.96
C VAL A 201 6.53 11.36 11.43
N THR A 202 6.31 10.23 12.11
CA THR A 202 6.75 10.04 13.50
C THR A 202 8.01 9.19 13.50
N LEU A 203 9.05 9.67 14.17
CA LEU A 203 10.39 9.07 14.21
C LEU A 203 10.82 8.82 15.66
N PRO A 204 11.60 7.77 15.92
CA PRO A 204 12.26 7.64 17.22
C PRO A 204 13.35 8.70 17.38
N GLU A 205 13.87 8.81 18.59
CA GLU A 205 15.14 9.51 18.84
C GLU A 205 16.21 8.93 17.93
N ASN A 206 17.03 9.80 17.32
CA ASN A 206 18.02 9.37 16.32
C ASN A 206 19.25 10.28 16.36
N ASP A 207 20.27 9.96 15.56
CA ASP A 207 21.55 10.67 15.52
C ASP A 207 21.50 12.00 14.75
N GLY A 208 20.38 12.30 14.12
CA GLY A 208 20.11 13.59 13.52
C GLY A 208 19.81 13.55 12.04
N PHE A 209 19.25 14.66 11.56
CA PHE A 209 18.91 14.84 10.14
C PHE A 209 19.09 16.30 9.71
N VAL A 210 19.23 16.50 8.41
CA VAL A 210 19.12 17.80 7.75
C VAL A 210 17.82 17.80 6.95
N LEU A 211 16.93 18.74 7.26
CA LEU A 211 15.67 18.95 6.51
C LEU A 211 15.78 20.21 5.66
N GLN A 212 15.66 20.08 4.35
CA GLN A 212 15.37 21.18 3.44
C GLN A 212 13.86 21.36 3.34
N PHE A 213 13.35 22.50 3.80
CA PHE A 213 11.91 22.78 3.78
C PHE A 213 11.57 23.94 2.87
N LYS A 214 10.75 23.67 1.84
CA LYS A 214 10.23 24.68 0.91
C LYS A 214 8.73 24.83 1.08
N LYS A 215 8.24 26.07 1.25
CA LYS A 215 6.81 26.36 1.30
C LYS A 215 6.42 27.41 0.28
N ARG A 216 5.29 27.20 -0.40
CA ARG A 216 4.56 28.27 -1.08
C ARG A 216 3.45 28.84 -0.18
N SER A 217 2.74 27.94 0.51
CA SER A 217 1.80 28.21 1.59
C SER A 217 1.68 26.95 2.44
N GLY A 218 1.34 27.06 3.72
CA GLY A 218 1.24 25.92 4.62
C GLY A 218 2.19 26.01 5.81
N ARG A 219 2.28 24.95 6.58
CA ARG A 219 2.99 24.93 7.87
C ARG A 219 3.97 23.76 7.97
N PHE A 220 5.06 24.03 8.67
CA PHE A 220 5.99 23.01 9.17
C PHE A 220 5.92 23.00 10.70
N GLN A 221 5.94 21.81 11.27
CA GLN A 221 6.01 21.60 12.70
C GLN A 221 7.00 20.46 13.01
N SER A 222 7.74 20.59 14.11
CA SER A 222 8.67 19.56 14.56
C SER A 222 8.69 19.49 16.08
N ASP A 223 8.70 18.28 16.62
CA ASP A 223 8.93 18.00 18.04
C ASP A 223 10.44 17.91 18.34
N PHE A 224 11.30 17.86 17.32
CA PHE A 224 12.75 17.86 17.46
C PHE A 224 13.28 19.29 17.62
N PRO A 225 14.26 19.52 18.51
CA PRO A 225 14.92 20.83 18.65
C PRO A 225 15.81 21.09 17.42
N LEU A 226 15.33 21.93 16.51
CA LEU A 226 15.96 22.20 15.23
C LEU A 226 16.77 23.50 15.27
N ASN A 227 17.93 23.49 14.64
CA ASN A 227 18.74 24.68 14.35
C ASN A 227 18.39 25.18 12.94
N PRO A 228 17.66 26.31 12.79
CA PRO A 228 17.28 26.84 11.49
C PRO A 228 18.45 27.61 10.86
N LYS A 229 18.65 27.39 9.56
CA LYS A 229 19.54 28.21 8.73
C LYS A 229 18.89 28.34 7.34
N GLU A 230 18.33 29.53 7.04
CA GLU A 230 17.54 29.78 5.83
C GLU A 230 16.39 28.75 5.68
N ASP A 231 16.33 28.00 4.58
CA ASP A 231 15.36 26.95 4.32
C ASP A 231 15.80 25.57 4.84
N THR A 232 16.87 25.51 5.62
CA THR A 232 17.48 24.27 6.13
C THR A 232 17.35 24.22 7.65
N TYR A 233 16.95 23.06 8.15
CA TYR A 233 16.77 22.77 9.57
C TYR A 233 17.63 21.57 9.95
N THR A 234 18.55 21.73 10.89
CA THR A 234 19.44 20.66 11.31
C THR A 234 19.09 20.18 12.71
N TYR A 235 19.04 18.88 12.87
CA TYR A 235 18.93 18.19 14.14
C TYR A 235 20.19 17.36 14.38
N LYS A 236 20.85 17.54 15.54
CA LYS A 236 22.10 16.86 15.96
C LYS A 236 23.13 16.80 14.82
N ASN A 237 23.62 15.59 14.50
CA ASN A 237 24.73 15.38 13.57
C ASN A 237 24.33 15.47 12.09
N GLY A 238 23.01 15.53 11.79
CA GLY A 238 22.53 15.72 10.42
C GLY A 238 22.83 14.56 9.45
N ILE A 239 22.91 13.32 9.92
CA ILE A 239 23.31 12.18 9.09
C ILE A 239 22.24 11.74 8.09
N HIS A 240 20.96 12.00 8.38
CA HIS A 240 19.86 11.68 7.49
C HIS A 240 19.48 12.90 6.64
N SER A 241 19.03 12.67 5.41
CA SER A 241 18.68 13.72 4.46
C SER A 241 17.16 13.76 4.22
N TYR A 242 16.52 14.86 4.62
CA TYR A 242 15.09 15.06 4.45
C TYR A 242 14.82 16.27 3.57
N HIS A 243 13.81 16.13 2.71
CA HIS A 243 13.30 17.22 1.90
C HIS A 243 11.78 17.25 1.99
N ALA A 244 11.18 18.43 2.21
CA ALA A 244 9.75 18.60 2.21
C ALA A 244 9.34 19.87 1.45
N GLU A 245 8.42 19.72 0.51
CA GLU A 245 7.77 20.83 -0.20
C GLU A 245 6.28 20.83 0.12
N VAL A 246 5.76 21.98 0.61
CA VAL A 246 4.35 22.14 0.98
C VAL A 246 3.71 23.26 0.19
N ARG A 247 2.65 22.93 -0.53
CA ARG A 247 1.80 23.86 -1.29
C ARG A 247 0.39 23.88 -0.68
N GLY A 248 0.26 24.48 0.51
CA GLY A 248 -0.94 24.37 1.36
C GLY A 248 -0.95 23.07 2.20
N GLY A 249 -1.55 23.14 3.37
CA GLY A 249 -1.56 22.02 4.32
C GLY A 249 -0.38 22.05 5.30
N SER A 250 0.18 20.88 5.64
CA SER A 250 1.25 20.79 6.64
C SER A 250 2.19 19.61 6.42
N PHE A 251 3.45 19.81 6.82
CA PHE A 251 4.42 18.73 7.05
C PHE A 251 4.84 18.75 8.52
N THR A 252 4.76 17.61 9.17
CA THR A 252 5.04 17.49 10.61
C THR A 252 6.00 16.34 10.87
N LEU A 253 7.07 16.63 11.60
CA LEU A 253 7.97 15.62 12.17
C LEU A 253 7.65 15.48 13.66
N ARG A 254 7.18 14.31 14.06
CA ARG A 254 6.90 13.99 15.47
C ARG A 254 7.96 13.09 16.05
N LYS A 255 8.19 13.23 17.33
CA LYS A 255 8.97 12.29 18.13
C LYS A 255 8.04 11.19 18.65
N ALA A 256 8.49 9.92 18.55
CA ALA A 256 7.78 8.76 19.08
C ALA A 256 7.87 8.69 20.59
#